data_e8a1045f7eda6988c05d0142c7a38644
#
_entry.id   e8a1045f7eda6988c05d0142c7a38644
#
_cell.length_a   1.000
_cell.length_b   1.000
_cell.length_c   1.000
_cell.angle_alpha   90.00
_cell.angle_beta   90.00
_cell.angle_gamma   90.00
#
_symmetry.space_group_name_H-M   'P 1'
#
loop_
_entity.id
_entity.type
_entity.pdbx_description
1 polymer ?
#
loop_
_entity_poly.entity_id
_entity_poly.type
_entity_poly.pdbx_seq_one_letter_code
_entity_poly.pdbx_strand_id
1 'polypeptide(L)'
;MPTLLEKIETNAAGRLTLPEGRKPSEELARYKNFLKVETHRLKILHRAGGSGREVCQARSAILDVSLRYILEAVTHLSLPTATKVPAFALVAIGGYGRGELNPHSDIDIMFLHGGDLVSHGKVHPTLTALTDGLLYTLWDIGLKVGHSVRSIEDCVKVANSDMQSKTSLIEARLIIGNKALFEKFEKAVLTKCVSGHEGEYINARVQDQAARRAKFGNSALMQEPHIKNGCGGLRDYQNLIWMAFFKYRTRSLSELQ
;
A
#
# COMPACT_ATOMS: atom_id res chain seq x y z
N MET A 1 -8.20 -17.54 22.04
CA MET A 1 -6.77 -17.43 21.67
C MET A 1 -6.57 -16.14 20.90
N PRO A 2 -5.46 -15.41 21.08
CA PRO A 2 -5.21 -14.19 20.33
C PRO A 2 -5.11 -14.48 18.83
N THR A 3 -5.67 -13.60 18.03
CA THR A 3 -5.61 -13.63 16.57
C THR A 3 -4.16 -13.49 16.08
N LEU A 4 -3.88 -13.83 14.81
CA LEU A 4 -2.56 -13.64 14.22
C LEU A 4 -2.14 -12.15 14.25
N LEU A 5 -3.08 -11.24 14.02
CA LEU A 5 -2.84 -9.80 14.07
C LEU A 5 -2.46 -9.33 15.48
N GLU A 6 -3.18 -9.75 16.50
CA GLU A 6 -2.86 -9.43 17.90
C GLU A 6 -1.48 -9.94 18.32
N LYS A 7 -1.08 -11.12 17.82
CA LYS A 7 0.26 -11.65 18.05
C LYS A 7 1.35 -10.80 17.39
N ILE A 8 1.12 -10.33 16.17
CA ILE A 8 2.05 -9.43 15.45
C ILE A 8 2.21 -8.12 16.22
N GLU A 9 1.11 -7.50 16.66
CA GLU A 9 1.10 -6.26 17.44
C GLU A 9 1.86 -6.43 18.78
N THR A 10 1.57 -7.48 19.53
CA THR A 10 2.26 -7.77 20.79
C THR A 10 3.76 -7.96 20.60
N ASN A 11 4.17 -8.69 19.57
CA ASN A 11 5.58 -8.89 19.25
C ASN A 11 6.27 -7.59 18.81
N ALA A 12 5.58 -6.74 18.06
CA ALA A 12 6.09 -5.46 17.62
C ALA A 12 6.32 -4.53 18.83
N ALA A 13 5.37 -4.42 19.74
CA ALA A 13 5.50 -3.60 20.93
C ALA A 13 6.78 -3.93 21.74
N GLY A 14 7.06 -5.22 21.91
CA GLY A 14 8.28 -5.65 22.63
C GLY A 14 9.59 -5.49 21.86
N ARG A 15 9.54 -5.34 20.52
CA ARG A 15 10.75 -5.37 19.68
C ARG A 15 11.03 -4.08 18.94
N LEU A 16 10.00 -3.31 18.56
CA LEU A 16 10.15 -2.12 17.73
C LEU A 16 10.08 -0.81 18.50
N THR A 17 9.64 -0.83 19.76
CA THR A 17 9.74 0.34 20.63
C THR A 17 11.21 0.72 20.79
N LEU A 18 11.56 1.93 20.38
CA LEU A 18 12.93 2.44 20.48
C LEU A 18 13.22 3.00 21.87
N PRO A 19 14.47 2.91 22.35
CA PRO A 19 14.91 3.68 23.50
C PRO A 19 14.77 5.18 23.25
N GLU A 20 14.58 5.96 24.31
CA GLU A 20 14.43 7.41 24.23
C GLU A 20 15.60 8.07 23.49
N GLY A 21 15.31 8.98 22.57
CA GLY A 21 16.29 9.72 21.78
C GLY A 21 16.96 8.94 20.64
N ARG A 22 16.67 7.65 20.47
CA ARG A 22 17.26 6.83 19.38
C ARG A 22 16.51 7.00 18.07
N LYS A 23 17.28 7.09 16.98
CA LYS A 23 16.72 7.17 15.60
C LYS A 23 16.49 5.77 15.02
N PRO A 24 15.45 5.58 14.20
CA PRO A 24 15.25 4.31 13.47
C PRO A 24 16.48 3.86 12.68
N SER A 25 17.21 4.79 12.06
CA SER A 25 18.44 4.53 11.30
C SER A 25 19.59 3.98 12.16
N GLU A 26 19.57 4.19 13.46
CA GLU A 26 20.57 3.67 14.41
C GLU A 26 20.20 2.26 14.92
N GLU A 27 18.94 1.84 14.74
CA GLU A 27 18.38 0.61 15.29
C GLU A 27 17.91 -0.36 14.18
N LEU A 28 18.54 -0.31 13.01
CA LEU A 28 18.18 -1.12 11.83
C LEU A 28 18.14 -2.63 12.11
N ALA A 29 19.02 -3.12 12.96
CA ALA A 29 19.07 -4.52 13.35
C ALA A 29 17.76 -4.99 14.02
N ARG A 30 17.09 -4.11 14.77
CA ARG A 30 15.83 -4.36 15.46
C ARG A 30 14.71 -4.62 14.45
N TYR A 31 14.58 -3.76 13.45
CA TYR A 31 13.59 -3.92 12.36
C TYR A 31 13.89 -5.13 11.48
N LYS A 32 15.16 -5.34 11.10
CA LYS A 32 15.58 -6.53 10.32
C LYS A 32 15.25 -7.83 11.05
N ASN A 33 15.53 -7.90 12.36
CA ASN A 33 15.25 -9.08 13.16
C ASN A 33 13.74 -9.32 13.31
N PHE A 34 12.95 -8.27 13.53
CA PHE A 34 11.49 -8.39 13.59
C PHE A 34 10.94 -8.96 12.27
N LEU A 35 11.27 -8.33 11.14
CA LEU A 35 10.82 -8.79 9.81
C LEU A 35 11.27 -10.22 9.51
N LYS A 36 12.49 -10.60 9.87
CA LYS A 36 13.01 -11.95 9.70
C LYS A 36 12.21 -12.98 10.50
N VAL A 37 11.95 -12.69 11.77
CA VAL A 37 11.19 -13.59 12.66
C VAL A 37 9.75 -13.73 12.18
N GLU A 38 9.07 -12.63 11.88
CA GLU A 38 7.68 -12.66 11.42
C GLU A 38 7.56 -13.34 10.04
N THR A 39 8.48 -13.07 9.11
CA THR A 39 8.51 -13.78 7.81
C THR A 39 8.72 -15.29 8.00
N HIS A 40 9.54 -15.71 8.97
CA HIS A 40 9.71 -17.13 9.27
C HIS A 40 8.42 -17.75 9.82
N ARG A 41 7.70 -17.03 10.69
CA ARG A 41 6.38 -17.47 11.20
C ARG A 41 5.36 -17.65 10.07
N LEU A 42 5.34 -16.75 9.09
CA LEU A 42 4.47 -16.89 7.90
C LEU A 42 4.80 -18.15 7.09
N LYS A 43 6.09 -18.49 6.94
CA LYS A 43 6.50 -19.73 6.28
C LYS A 43 6.01 -20.96 7.03
N ILE A 44 6.10 -20.95 8.36
CA ILE A 44 5.58 -22.04 9.20
C ILE A 44 4.06 -22.14 9.05
N LEU A 45 3.33 -21.02 9.14
CA LEU A 45 1.89 -20.97 8.94
C LEU A 45 1.48 -21.60 7.60
N HIS A 46 2.13 -21.21 6.53
CA HIS A 46 1.84 -21.73 5.19
C HIS A 46 2.12 -23.23 5.08
N ARG A 47 3.25 -23.70 5.61
CA ARG A 47 3.59 -25.14 5.64
C ARG A 47 2.63 -25.97 6.49
N ALA A 48 2.01 -25.38 7.50
CA ALA A 48 0.98 -25.99 8.33
C ALA A 48 -0.42 -25.99 7.69
N GLY A 49 -0.54 -25.62 6.42
CA GLY A 49 -1.81 -25.60 5.67
C GLY A 49 -2.53 -24.26 5.65
N GLY A 50 -1.92 -23.18 6.15
CA GLY A 50 -2.46 -21.83 6.02
C GLY A 50 -2.60 -21.42 4.57
N SER A 51 -3.70 -20.72 4.24
CA SER A 51 -3.98 -20.26 2.89
C SER A 51 -3.02 -19.18 2.42
N GLY A 52 -2.79 -19.08 1.11
CA GLY A 52 -2.01 -17.99 0.52
C GLY A 52 -2.58 -16.62 0.84
N ARG A 53 -3.90 -16.50 0.98
CA ARG A 53 -4.58 -15.25 1.36
C ARG A 53 -4.19 -14.82 2.78
N GLU A 54 -4.22 -15.75 3.74
CA GLU A 54 -3.80 -15.48 5.13
C GLU A 54 -2.34 -15.03 5.19
N VAL A 55 -1.45 -15.66 4.41
CA VAL A 55 -0.04 -15.27 4.32
C VAL A 55 0.11 -13.85 3.79
N CYS A 56 -0.61 -13.48 2.72
CA CYS A 56 -0.55 -12.14 2.13
C CYS A 56 -1.11 -11.07 3.08
N GLN A 57 -2.22 -11.35 3.76
CA GLN A 57 -2.82 -10.46 4.76
C GLN A 57 -1.91 -10.26 5.97
N ALA A 58 -1.35 -11.33 6.51
CA ALA A 58 -0.44 -11.25 7.62
C ALA A 58 0.87 -10.51 7.26
N ARG A 59 1.39 -10.69 6.03
CA ARG A 59 2.53 -9.91 5.54
C ARG A 59 2.20 -8.41 5.47
N SER A 60 1.02 -8.06 4.99
CA SER A 60 0.57 -6.66 4.99
C SER A 60 0.54 -6.09 6.40
N ALA A 61 0.00 -6.83 7.37
CA ALA A 61 -0.07 -6.41 8.77
C ALA A 61 1.31 -6.25 9.42
N ILE A 62 2.27 -7.14 9.14
CA ILE A 62 3.65 -7.03 9.62
C ILE A 62 4.28 -5.72 9.14
N LEU A 63 4.04 -5.36 7.88
CA LEU A 63 4.56 -4.12 7.31
C LEU A 63 3.83 -2.89 7.85
N ASP A 64 2.50 -2.94 8.00
CA ASP A 64 1.72 -1.86 8.60
C ASP A 64 2.27 -1.50 10.00
N VAL A 65 2.51 -2.51 10.81
CA VAL A 65 3.09 -2.33 12.15
C VAL A 65 4.49 -1.74 12.07
N SER A 66 5.35 -2.28 11.21
CA SER A 66 6.71 -1.78 11.03
C SER A 66 6.74 -0.32 10.59
N LEU A 67 5.91 0.05 9.60
CA LEU A 67 5.80 1.40 9.09
C LEU A 67 5.28 2.39 10.15
N ARG A 68 4.30 1.97 10.97
CA ARG A 68 3.79 2.79 12.07
C ARG A 68 4.88 3.09 13.08
N TYR A 69 5.59 2.08 13.59
CA TYR A 69 6.66 2.28 14.56
C TYR A 69 7.80 3.16 14.04
N ILE A 70 8.21 2.96 12.77
CA ILE A 70 9.25 3.80 12.16
C ILE A 70 8.76 5.25 12.03
N LEU A 71 7.56 5.46 11.50
CA LEU A 71 7.05 6.81 11.26
C LEU A 71 6.77 7.56 12.58
N GLU A 72 6.25 6.89 13.60
CA GLU A 72 6.06 7.46 14.93
C GLU A 72 7.39 7.90 15.52
N ALA A 73 8.43 7.05 15.47
CA ALA A 73 9.77 7.39 15.95
C ALA A 73 10.38 8.58 15.18
N VAL A 74 10.25 8.59 13.84
CA VAL A 74 10.71 9.71 13.01
C VAL A 74 9.95 10.99 13.36
N THR A 75 8.64 10.91 13.58
CA THR A 75 7.80 12.06 13.95
C THR A 75 8.22 12.65 15.28
N HIS A 76 8.40 11.81 16.30
CA HIS A 76 8.83 12.26 17.63
C HIS A 76 10.20 12.95 17.64
N LEU A 77 11.10 12.50 16.77
CA LEU A 77 12.46 13.06 16.69
C LEU A 77 12.57 14.30 15.81
N SER A 78 11.74 14.37 14.75
CA SER A 78 11.84 15.43 13.74
C SER A 78 10.96 16.64 14.05
N LEU A 79 9.94 16.47 14.91
CA LEU A 79 9.00 17.54 15.23
C LEU A 79 9.17 17.98 16.70
N PRO A 80 9.45 19.26 16.96
CA PRO A 80 9.39 19.79 18.32
C PRO A 80 8.00 19.57 18.90
N THR A 81 7.94 19.23 20.19
CA THR A 81 6.70 18.88 20.93
C THR A 81 5.58 19.94 20.82
N ALA A 82 5.96 21.19 20.54
CA ALA A 82 5.03 22.32 20.37
C ALA A 82 4.56 22.55 18.92
N THR A 83 5.08 21.81 17.94
CA THR A 83 4.76 22.03 16.54
C THR A 83 3.53 21.22 16.15
N LYS A 84 2.49 21.90 15.65
CA LYS A 84 1.33 21.22 15.08
C LYS A 84 1.76 20.40 13.87
N VAL A 85 1.61 19.08 13.97
CA VAL A 85 1.88 18.18 12.84
C VAL A 85 0.95 18.55 11.68
N PRO A 86 1.49 18.90 10.51
CA PRO A 86 0.67 19.21 9.34
C PRO A 86 -0.23 18.03 8.97
N ALA A 87 -1.32 18.29 8.26
CA ALA A 87 -2.21 17.26 7.78
C ALA A 87 -1.47 16.33 6.81
N PHE A 88 -1.15 15.12 7.28
CA PHE A 88 -0.35 14.12 6.60
C PHE A 88 -0.91 12.73 6.87
N ALA A 89 -0.84 11.85 5.87
CA ALA A 89 -1.21 10.45 6.00
C ALA A 89 -0.27 9.56 5.18
N LEU A 90 0.15 8.44 5.75
CA LEU A 90 0.83 7.37 5.04
C LEU A 90 -0.22 6.37 4.54
N VAL A 91 -0.23 6.15 3.25
CA VAL A 91 -1.25 5.37 2.54
C VAL A 91 -0.60 4.22 1.78
N ALA A 92 -1.09 3.00 1.96
CA ALA A 92 -0.76 1.85 1.13
C ALA A 92 -1.59 1.92 -0.17
N ILE A 93 -0.97 1.61 -1.31
CA ILE A 93 -1.63 1.59 -2.61
C ILE A 93 -1.38 0.27 -3.35
N GLY A 94 -2.15 0.00 -4.40
CA GLY A 94 -2.03 -1.23 -5.18
C GLY A 94 -2.23 -2.50 -4.37
N GLY A 95 -1.40 -3.52 -4.58
CA GLY A 95 -1.49 -4.80 -3.86
C GLY A 95 -1.37 -4.67 -2.35
N TYR A 96 -0.53 -3.75 -1.89
CA TYR A 96 -0.40 -3.45 -0.47
C TYR A 96 -1.63 -2.71 0.07
N GLY A 97 -2.23 -1.83 -0.74
CA GLY A 97 -3.49 -1.15 -0.39
C GLY A 97 -4.65 -2.13 -0.17
N ARG A 98 -4.75 -3.19 -0.98
CA ARG A 98 -5.75 -4.26 -0.77
C ARG A 98 -5.54 -5.08 0.51
N GLY A 99 -4.40 -4.95 1.19
CA GLY A 99 -4.03 -5.83 2.29
C GLY A 99 -3.62 -7.24 1.82
N GLU A 100 -3.27 -7.40 0.56
CA GLU A 100 -2.93 -8.69 -0.07
C GLU A 100 -1.52 -8.65 -0.65
N LEU A 101 -0.52 -8.38 0.18
CA LEU A 101 0.86 -8.26 -0.27
C LEU A 101 1.54 -9.62 -0.39
N ASN A 102 1.88 -10.01 -1.61
CA ASN A 102 2.62 -11.24 -1.86
C ASN A 102 4.03 -11.21 -1.24
N PRO A 103 4.59 -12.38 -0.84
CA PRO A 103 5.89 -12.44 -0.14
C PRO A 103 7.06 -11.77 -0.84
N HIS A 104 7.06 -11.69 -2.18
CA HIS A 104 8.12 -11.13 -3.00
C HIS A 104 7.74 -9.82 -3.71
N SER A 105 6.55 -9.27 -3.39
CA SER A 105 6.14 -7.98 -3.96
C SER A 105 6.87 -6.82 -3.32
N ASP A 106 7.10 -5.78 -4.13
CA ASP A 106 7.49 -4.47 -3.66
C ASP A 106 6.36 -3.85 -2.83
N ILE A 107 6.69 -2.87 -2.00
CA ILE A 107 5.76 -2.14 -1.15
C ILE A 107 5.48 -0.81 -1.83
N ASP A 108 4.22 -0.55 -2.15
CA ASP A 108 3.82 0.73 -2.75
C ASP A 108 3.12 1.61 -1.71
N ILE A 109 3.71 2.76 -1.42
CA ILE A 109 3.20 3.72 -0.43
C ILE A 109 3.05 5.12 -1.03
N MET A 110 2.12 5.87 -0.49
CA MET A 110 1.90 7.26 -0.83
C MET A 110 1.89 8.12 0.42
N PHE A 111 2.67 9.19 0.39
CA PHE A 111 2.64 10.25 1.38
C PHE A 111 1.59 11.28 0.93
N LEU A 112 0.40 11.20 1.52
CA LEU A 112 -0.70 12.11 1.24
C LEU A 112 -0.61 13.33 2.16
N HIS A 113 -0.69 14.54 1.60
CA HIS A 113 -0.63 15.79 2.35
C HIS A 113 -1.75 16.76 2.00
N GLY A 114 -2.00 17.74 2.85
CA GLY A 114 -3.11 18.68 2.75
C GLY A 114 -2.96 19.79 1.70
N GLY A 115 -1.87 19.79 0.92
CA GLY A 115 -1.60 20.83 -0.07
C GLY A 115 -0.75 21.99 0.47
N ASP A 116 -0.85 22.30 1.74
CA ASP A 116 -0.08 23.32 2.47
C ASP A 116 1.39 22.97 2.69
N LEU A 117 1.74 21.70 2.52
CA LEU A 117 3.12 21.18 2.69
C LEU A 117 3.98 21.29 1.43
N VAL A 118 3.40 21.71 0.31
CA VAL A 118 4.13 22.01 -0.93
C VAL A 118 3.65 23.35 -1.46
N SER A 119 4.50 24.37 -1.42
CA SER A 119 4.19 25.72 -1.91
C SER A 119 5.22 26.16 -2.92
N HIS A 120 4.75 26.61 -4.10
CA HIS A 120 5.62 27.08 -5.19
C HIS A 120 6.74 26.10 -5.56
N GLY A 121 6.43 24.80 -5.56
CA GLY A 121 7.39 23.73 -5.87
C GLY A 121 8.40 23.43 -4.74
N LYS A 122 8.29 24.10 -3.60
CA LYS A 122 9.14 23.82 -2.41
C LYS A 122 8.38 22.95 -1.43
N VAL A 123 8.99 21.83 -1.07
CA VAL A 123 8.47 20.90 -0.06
C VAL A 123 8.78 21.45 1.33
N HIS A 124 7.79 21.41 2.24
CA HIS A 124 7.99 21.84 3.62
C HIS A 124 9.02 20.93 4.31
N PRO A 125 9.97 21.48 5.08
CA PRO A 125 11.04 20.69 5.76
C PRO A 125 10.51 19.52 6.59
N THR A 126 9.37 19.70 7.24
CA THR A 126 8.70 18.62 7.99
C THR A 126 8.34 17.43 7.10
N LEU A 127 7.75 17.67 5.93
CA LEU A 127 7.39 16.59 5.01
C LEU A 127 8.64 15.86 4.51
N THR A 128 9.69 16.63 4.16
CA THR A 128 11.00 16.05 3.79
C THR A 128 11.55 15.19 4.91
N ALA A 129 11.57 15.67 6.14
CA ALA A 129 12.09 14.91 7.29
C ALA A 129 11.31 13.61 7.53
N LEU A 130 9.97 13.65 7.42
CA LEU A 130 9.12 12.45 7.58
C LEU A 130 9.33 11.45 6.45
N THR A 131 9.37 11.93 5.19
CA THR A 131 9.56 11.06 4.02
C THR A 131 10.94 10.43 4.00
N ASP A 132 11.98 11.22 4.18
CA ASP A 132 13.36 10.76 4.15
C ASP A 132 13.67 9.81 5.31
N GLY A 133 13.24 10.18 6.52
CA GLY A 133 13.43 9.36 7.72
C GLY A 133 12.78 7.98 7.60
N LEU A 134 11.59 7.90 6.99
CA LEU A 134 10.93 6.62 6.71
C LEU A 134 11.62 5.87 5.57
N LEU A 135 11.80 6.51 4.40
CA LEU A 135 12.30 5.85 3.20
C LEU A 135 13.72 5.32 3.35
N TYR A 136 14.65 6.12 3.89
CA TYR A 136 16.02 5.65 4.15
C TYR A 136 16.04 4.46 5.09
N THR A 137 15.25 4.49 6.17
CA THR A 137 15.14 3.35 7.09
C THR A 137 14.63 2.10 6.36
N LEU A 138 13.61 2.21 5.51
CA LEU A 138 13.06 1.07 4.75
C LEU A 138 14.06 0.50 3.76
N TRP A 139 14.81 1.33 3.04
CA TRP A 139 15.85 0.88 2.12
C TRP A 139 17.02 0.22 2.85
N ASP A 140 17.46 0.80 3.97
CA ASP A 140 18.56 0.26 4.79
C ASP A 140 18.21 -1.09 5.42
N ILE A 141 16.94 -1.34 5.73
CA ILE A 141 16.50 -2.68 6.18
C ILE A 141 16.27 -3.66 5.02
N GLY A 142 16.46 -3.22 3.77
CA GLY A 142 16.45 -4.07 2.57
C GLY A 142 15.07 -4.24 1.93
N LEU A 143 14.12 -3.36 2.20
CA LEU A 143 12.80 -3.38 1.56
C LEU A 143 12.84 -2.63 0.22
N LYS A 144 12.16 -3.19 -0.78
CA LYS A 144 11.92 -2.52 -2.05
C LYS A 144 10.63 -1.72 -1.94
N VAL A 145 10.74 -0.40 -2.07
CA VAL A 145 9.65 0.53 -1.84
C VAL A 145 9.45 1.43 -3.06
N GLY A 146 8.28 1.31 -3.68
CA GLY A 146 7.74 2.33 -4.56
C GLY A 146 7.05 3.41 -3.71
N HIS A 147 7.33 4.68 -3.99
CA HIS A 147 6.74 5.76 -3.22
C HIS A 147 6.31 6.95 -4.07
N SER A 148 5.37 7.70 -3.56
CA SER A 148 4.98 9.00 -4.12
C SER A 148 4.56 9.96 -3.01
N VAL A 149 4.75 11.27 -3.25
CA VAL A 149 4.30 12.35 -2.36
C VAL A 149 3.27 13.14 -3.14
N ARG A 150 2.04 13.24 -2.65
CA ARG A 150 0.92 13.83 -3.40
C ARG A 150 -0.05 14.59 -2.51
N SER A 151 -0.57 15.68 -3.03
CA SER A 151 -1.82 16.29 -2.56
C SER A 151 -3.03 15.52 -3.10
N ILE A 152 -4.22 15.84 -2.59
CA ILE A 152 -5.48 15.29 -3.15
C ILE A 152 -5.65 15.72 -4.62
N GLU A 153 -5.27 16.94 -4.96
CA GLU A 153 -5.35 17.45 -6.33
C GLU A 153 -4.40 16.71 -7.27
N ASP A 154 -3.17 16.44 -6.84
CA ASP A 154 -2.21 15.64 -7.60
C ASP A 154 -2.73 14.22 -7.83
N CYS A 155 -3.33 13.60 -6.80
CA CYS A 155 -3.96 12.30 -6.93
C CYS A 155 -5.05 12.26 -8.00
N VAL A 156 -5.94 13.26 -8.00
CA VAL A 156 -7.01 13.37 -9.00
C VAL A 156 -6.43 13.59 -10.41
N LYS A 157 -5.45 14.50 -10.55
CA LYS A 157 -4.80 14.77 -11.84
C LYS A 157 -4.13 13.52 -12.41
N VAL A 158 -3.33 12.83 -11.62
CA VAL A 158 -2.63 11.60 -12.05
C VAL A 158 -3.61 10.47 -12.36
N ALA A 159 -4.64 10.27 -11.53
CA ALA A 159 -5.67 9.28 -11.78
C ALA A 159 -6.41 9.49 -13.10
N ASN A 160 -6.67 10.74 -13.49
CA ASN A 160 -7.39 11.05 -14.73
C ASN A 160 -6.48 11.06 -15.97
N SER A 161 -5.16 11.02 -15.80
CA SER A 161 -4.22 10.91 -16.91
C SER A 161 -3.68 9.48 -17.12
N ASP A 162 -3.74 8.62 -16.10
CA ASP A 162 -3.17 7.27 -16.17
C ASP A 162 -4.07 6.22 -15.48
N MET A 163 -4.51 5.24 -16.25
CA MET A 163 -5.37 4.16 -15.79
C MET A 163 -4.73 3.30 -14.68
N GLN A 164 -3.41 3.08 -14.72
CA GLN A 164 -2.73 2.27 -13.70
C GLN A 164 -2.70 3.01 -12.37
N SER A 165 -2.40 4.30 -12.40
CA SER A 165 -2.48 5.17 -11.22
C SER A 165 -3.90 5.26 -10.68
N LYS A 166 -4.91 5.42 -11.55
CA LYS A 166 -6.33 5.38 -11.16
C LYS A 166 -6.66 4.09 -10.43
N THR A 167 -6.21 2.96 -10.95
CA THR A 167 -6.38 1.64 -10.33
C THR A 167 -5.69 1.54 -8.96
N SER A 168 -4.46 2.01 -8.84
CA SER A 168 -3.73 1.98 -7.56
C SER A 168 -4.41 2.84 -6.49
N LEU A 169 -4.97 3.99 -6.87
CA LEU A 169 -5.62 4.91 -5.93
C LEU A 169 -7.00 4.44 -5.45
N ILE A 170 -7.75 3.70 -6.26
CA ILE A 170 -9.00 3.06 -5.78
C ILE A 170 -8.75 1.92 -4.79
N GLU A 171 -7.54 1.39 -4.74
CA GLU A 171 -7.11 0.36 -3.80
C GLU A 171 -6.42 0.93 -2.56
N ALA A 172 -6.40 2.26 -2.42
CA ALA A 172 -5.73 2.94 -1.32
C ALA A 172 -6.30 2.56 0.04
N ARG A 173 -5.41 2.45 1.03
CA ARG A 173 -5.73 2.14 2.43
C ARG A 173 -4.85 2.96 3.37
N LEU A 174 -5.46 3.59 4.37
CA LEU A 174 -4.72 4.32 5.40
C LEU A 174 -3.90 3.36 6.25
N ILE A 175 -2.60 3.65 6.40
CA ILE A 175 -1.71 2.95 7.34
C ILE A 175 -1.69 3.71 8.67
N ILE A 176 -1.34 5.00 8.62
CA ILE A 176 -1.27 5.89 9.79
C ILE A 176 -1.38 7.36 9.36
N GLY A 177 -1.82 8.22 10.23
CA GLY A 177 -1.88 9.66 10.02
C GLY A 177 -3.28 10.26 10.08
N ASN A 178 -3.50 11.35 9.38
CA ASN A 178 -4.73 12.13 9.46
C ASN A 178 -5.90 11.43 8.72
N LYS A 179 -6.81 10.83 9.49
CA LYS A 179 -7.98 10.12 8.98
C LYS A 179 -8.91 11.04 8.16
N ALA A 180 -9.15 12.26 8.62
CA ALA A 180 -10.02 13.20 7.92
C ALA A 180 -9.44 13.62 6.56
N LEU A 181 -8.11 13.73 6.42
CA LEU A 181 -7.44 13.95 5.14
C LEU A 181 -7.64 12.76 4.21
N PHE A 182 -7.49 11.54 4.73
CA PHE A 182 -7.69 10.32 3.94
C PHE A 182 -9.16 10.16 3.48
N GLU A 183 -10.14 10.43 4.33
CA GLU A 183 -11.56 10.41 3.95
C GLU A 183 -11.88 11.46 2.86
N LYS A 184 -11.28 12.65 2.92
CA LYS A 184 -11.40 13.66 1.85
C LYS A 184 -10.78 13.16 0.54
N PHE A 185 -9.64 12.47 0.61
CA PHE A 185 -9.00 11.86 -0.54
C PHE A 185 -9.89 10.77 -1.15
N GLU A 186 -10.42 9.82 -0.37
CA GLU A 186 -11.32 8.77 -0.86
C GLU A 186 -12.56 9.36 -1.55
N LYS A 187 -13.17 10.38 -0.92
CA LYS A 187 -14.31 11.09 -1.51
C LYS A 187 -13.93 11.76 -2.84
N ALA A 188 -12.75 12.41 -2.93
CA ALA A 188 -12.30 13.06 -4.14
C ALA A 188 -12.02 12.05 -5.27
N VAL A 189 -11.37 10.92 -4.97
CA VAL A 189 -11.14 9.83 -5.94
C VAL A 189 -12.48 9.28 -6.43
N LEU A 190 -13.43 8.99 -5.53
CA LEU A 190 -14.73 8.46 -5.91
C LEU A 190 -15.50 9.42 -6.80
N THR A 191 -15.56 10.71 -6.43
CA THR A 191 -16.40 11.70 -7.14
C THR A 191 -15.77 12.23 -8.43
N LYS A 192 -14.44 12.36 -8.48
CA LYS A 192 -13.74 13.02 -9.61
C LYS A 192 -13.01 12.05 -10.54
N CYS A 193 -12.80 10.79 -10.12
CA CYS A 193 -12.03 9.83 -10.92
C CYS A 193 -12.81 8.56 -11.25
N VAL A 194 -13.84 8.23 -10.47
CA VAL A 194 -14.62 7.01 -10.66
C VAL A 194 -16.00 7.32 -11.23
N SER A 195 -16.76 8.20 -10.57
CA SER A 195 -18.12 8.56 -11.02
C SER A 195 -18.09 9.31 -12.33
N GLY A 196 -18.84 8.83 -13.32
CA GLY A 196 -18.87 9.38 -14.67
C GLY A 196 -17.76 8.87 -15.59
N HIS A 197 -16.81 8.06 -15.09
CA HIS A 197 -15.70 7.48 -15.86
C HIS A 197 -15.82 5.96 -16.05
N GLU A 198 -16.95 5.37 -15.71
CA GLU A 198 -17.14 3.93 -15.69
C GLU A 198 -16.89 3.27 -17.06
N GLY A 199 -17.52 3.80 -18.11
CA GLY A 199 -17.38 3.26 -19.47
C GLY A 199 -15.97 3.38 -20.00
N GLU A 200 -15.33 4.54 -19.83
CA GLU A 200 -13.96 4.78 -20.24
C GLU A 200 -12.99 3.81 -19.55
N TYR A 201 -13.11 3.67 -18.24
CA TYR A 201 -12.23 2.81 -17.46
C TYR A 201 -12.41 1.33 -17.84
N ILE A 202 -13.66 0.85 -17.98
CA ILE A 202 -13.94 -0.55 -18.36
C ILE A 202 -13.37 -0.84 -19.75
N ASN A 203 -13.57 0.05 -20.73
CA ASN A 203 -13.01 -0.12 -22.07
C ASN A 203 -11.47 -0.16 -22.04
N ALA A 204 -10.83 0.72 -21.30
CA ALA A 204 -9.38 0.72 -21.14
C ALA A 204 -8.87 -0.57 -20.47
N ARG A 205 -9.60 -1.12 -19.49
CA ARG A 205 -9.26 -2.40 -18.85
C ARG A 205 -9.40 -3.59 -19.80
N VAL A 206 -10.43 -3.62 -20.66
CA VAL A 206 -10.61 -4.65 -21.69
C VAL A 206 -9.48 -4.61 -22.71
N GLN A 207 -9.07 -3.42 -23.16
CA GLN A 207 -7.94 -3.24 -24.07
C GLN A 207 -6.61 -3.66 -23.43
N ASP A 208 -6.34 -3.26 -22.20
CA ASP A 208 -5.15 -3.69 -21.42
C ASP A 208 -5.12 -5.23 -21.30
N GLN A 209 -6.26 -5.85 -21.01
CA GLN A 209 -6.36 -7.30 -20.94
C GLN A 209 -6.02 -7.98 -22.26
N ALA A 210 -6.56 -7.48 -23.38
CA ALA A 210 -6.27 -8.01 -24.71
C ALA A 210 -4.79 -7.89 -25.06
N ALA A 211 -4.18 -6.72 -24.84
CA ALA A 211 -2.76 -6.48 -25.08
C ALA A 211 -1.87 -7.37 -24.21
N ARG A 212 -2.22 -7.52 -22.94
CA ARG A 212 -1.51 -8.38 -22.00
C ARG A 212 -1.59 -9.86 -22.41
N ARG A 213 -2.78 -10.35 -22.78
CA ARG A 213 -2.97 -11.72 -23.25
C ARG A 213 -2.15 -12.00 -24.51
N ALA A 214 -2.16 -11.08 -25.48
CA ALA A 214 -1.33 -11.20 -26.68
C ALA A 214 0.17 -11.32 -26.33
N LYS A 215 0.65 -10.57 -25.35
CA LYS A 215 2.05 -10.62 -24.90
C LYS A 215 2.39 -11.94 -24.17
N PHE A 216 1.46 -12.56 -23.48
CA PHE A 216 1.68 -13.73 -22.62
C PHE A 216 1.02 -15.02 -23.20
N GLY A 217 0.91 -15.12 -24.52
CA GLY A 217 0.59 -16.36 -25.25
C GLY A 217 -0.88 -16.57 -25.58
N ASN A 218 -1.78 -15.72 -25.11
CA ASN A 218 -3.23 -15.73 -25.40
C ASN A 218 -3.95 -17.10 -25.26
N SER A 219 -3.39 -18.01 -24.45
CA SER A 219 -3.93 -19.34 -24.20
C SER A 219 -3.82 -19.72 -22.74
N ALA A 220 -4.85 -20.41 -22.24
CA ALA A 220 -4.82 -21.02 -20.89
C ALA A 220 -4.07 -22.38 -20.89
N LEU A 221 -3.79 -22.94 -22.07
CA LEU A 221 -3.20 -24.26 -22.25
C LEU A 221 -1.69 -24.22 -22.48
N MET A 222 -1.00 -23.21 -21.99
CA MET A 222 0.46 -23.11 -22.09
C MET A 222 1.15 -24.08 -21.12
N GLN A 223 2.25 -24.71 -21.55
CA GLN A 223 3.03 -25.61 -20.70
C GLN A 223 3.61 -24.90 -19.47
N GLU A 224 4.05 -23.64 -19.61
CA GLU A 224 4.52 -22.80 -18.51
C GLU A 224 3.66 -21.52 -18.42
N PRO A 225 2.48 -21.58 -17.79
CA PRO A 225 1.57 -20.44 -17.75
C PRO A 225 2.13 -19.33 -16.83
N HIS A 226 2.04 -18.10 -17.32
CA HIS A 226 2.38 -16.94 -16.48
C HIS A 226 1.25 -16.67 -15.48
N ILE A 227 1.36 -17.19 -14.25
CA ILE A 227 0.30 -17.20 -13.22
C ILE A 227 -0.27 -15.83 -12.87
N LYS A 228 0.46 -14.74 -13.11
CA LYS A 228 -0.01 -13.36 -12.87
C LYS A 228 -0.66 -12.77 -14.11
N ASN A 229 -0.01 -12.85 -15.28
CA ASN A 229 -0.40 -12.08 -16.46
C ASN A 229 -0.96 -12.92 -17.61
N GLY A 230 -0.82 -14.24 -17.57
CA GLY A 230 -1.39 -15.16 -18.55
C GLY A 230 -2.92 -15.21 -18.49
N CYS A 231 -3.53 -15.90 -19.45
CA CYS A 231 -4.97 -16.12 -19.48
C CYS A 231 -5.45 -16.89 -18.24
N GLY A 232 -6.49 -16.41 -17.57
CA GLY A 232 -6.98 -16.98 -16.32
C GLY A 232 -6.08 -16.71 -15.09
N GLY A 233 -5.00 -15.95 -15.25
CA GLY A 233 -4.09 -15.59 -14.16
C GLY A 233 -4.65 -14.52 -13.21
N LEU A 234 -3.89 -14.22 -12.17
CA LEU A 234 -4.29 -13.30 -11.09
C LEU A 234 -4.76 -11.93 -11.61
N ARG A 235 -4.16 -11.42 -12.68
CA ARG A 235 -4.52 -10.12 -13.24
C ARG A 235 -5.91 -10.12 -13.91
N ASP A 236 -6.36 -11.26 -14.44
CA ASP A 236 -7.71 -11.37 -14.99
C ASP A 236 -8.76 -11.30 -13.88
N TYR A 237 -8.52 -11.98 -12.75
CA TYR A 237 -9.35 -11.86 -11.55
C TYR A 237 -9.38 -10.43 -11.03
N GLN A 238 -8.22 -9.78 -10.89
CA GLN A 238 -8.13 -8.40 -10.44
C GLN A 238 -8.87 -7.43 -11.37
N ASN A 239 -8.79 -7.64 -12.70
CA ASN A 239 -9.55 -6.84 -13.66
C ASN A 239 -11.06 -6.91 -13.42
N LEU A 240 -11.60 -8.09 -13.11
CA LEU A 240 -13.02 -8.24 -12.77
C LEU A 240 -13.39 -7.42 -11.53
N ILE A 241 -12.60 -7.50 -10.47
CA ILE A 241 -12.82 -6.71 -9.24
C ILE A 241 -12.77 -5.20 -9.51
N TRP A 242 -11.79 -4.74 -10.29
CA TRP A 242 -11.67 -3.31 -10.61
C TRP A 242 -12.83 -2.80 -11.47
N MET A 243 -13.25 -3.57 -12.49
CA MET A 243 -14.43 -3.23 -13.31
C MET A 243 -15.72 -3.28 -12.50
N ALA A 244 -15.89 -4.26 -11.60
CA ALA A 244 -17.00 -4.35 -10.67
C ALA A 244 -17.07 -3.14 -9.74
N PHE A 245 -15.91 -2.71 -9.20
CA PHE A 245 -15.86 -1.50 -8.39
C PHE A 245 -16.29 -0.25 -9.16
N PHE A 246 -15.82 -0.08 -10.40
CA PHE A 246 -16.24 1.06 -11.22
C PHE A 246 -17.73 1.04 -11.54
N LYS A 247 -18.29 -0.11 -11.84
CA LYS A 247 -19.71 -0.22 -12.26
C LYS A 247 -20.68 -0.28 -11.08
N TYR A 248 -20.35 -1.04 -10.04
CA TYR A 248 -21.27 -1.39 -8.96
C TYR A 248 -20.82 -0.91 -7.57
N ARG A 249 -19.63 -0.30 -7.46
CA ARG A 249 -19.01 0.15 -6.18
C ARG A 249 -18.75 -1.00 -5.19
N THR A 250 -18.68 -2.24 -5.69
CA THR A 250 -18.33 -3.41 -4.88
C THR A 250 -16.91 -3.88 -5.14
N ARG A 251 -16.26 -4.41 -4.11
CA ARG A 251 -14.94 -5.05 -4.16
C ARG A 251 -15.03 -6.58 -4.01
N SER A 252 -16.24 -7.11 -3.91
CA SER A 252 -16.52 -8.54 -3.76
C SER A 252 -17.39 -9.04 -4.90
N LEU A 253 -16.91 -10.07 -5.62
CA LEU A 253 -17.71 -10.68 -6.69
C LEU A 253 -18.93 -11.42 -6.14
N SER A 254 -18.93 -11.85 -4.88
CA SER A 254 -20.09 -12.48 -4.23
C SER A 254 -21.29 -11.53 -4.05
N GLU A 255 -21.04 -10.22 -4.07
CA GLU A 255 -22.09 -9.20 -3.99
C GLU A 255 -22.77 -8.94 -5.36
N LEU A 256 -22.30 -9.57 -6.41
CA LEU A 256 -22.84 -9.44 -7.77
C LEU A 256 -23.83 -10.56 -8.15
N GLN A 257 -24.15 -11.44 -7.21
CA GLN A 257 -25.10 -12.55 -7.37
C GLN A 257 -26.55 -12.08 -7.20
#